data_d2815929f20812e7039c04ef817b10e9
#
_entry.id   d2815929f20812e7039c04ef817b10e9
#
_cell.length_a   1.000
_cell.length_b   1.000
_cell.length_c   1.000
_cell.angle_alpha   90.00
_cell.angle_beta   90.00
_cell.angle_gamma   90.00
#
_symmetry.space_group_name_H-M   'P 1'
#
loop_
_entity.id
_entity.type
_entity.pdbx_description
1 polymer ?
#
loop_
_entity_poly.entity_id
_entity_poly.type
_entity_poly.pdbx_seq_one_letter_code
_entity_poly.pdbx_strand_id
1 'polypeptide(L)'
;MVHTIINSGETFQYNLRFPLDEPPGIYWYHPHAHGLTEAALQGGASGAIVVDGIQRFHPEVSGLRHRVLMIRDQNVAGNPTPGGKIPSWDLSLNFVPIAYPAEIPAILRMRSGDKEFWRVVNASADSLLDLQIVFDGVPQVVKIVGLDGVPVDSQDGQISNGSSTSKLLDSTHVLIPTAGRAEFIVSAPPASVKVAEFLTRRVNTGPTAITTCGAS
;
A
#
# COMPACT_ATOMS: atom_id res chain seq x y z
N MET A 1 12.11 -11.20 21.61
CA MET A 1 12.61 -10.52 20.37
C MET A 1 14.04 -10.98 20.15
N VAL A 2 14.33 -11.60 19.03
CA VAL A 2 15.69 -12.05 18.72
C VAL A 2 16.39 -10.87 18.02
N HIS A 3 17.40 -10.32 18.68
CA HIS A 3 18.23 -9.28 18.08
C HIS A 3 19.38 -9.96 17.33
N THR A 4 19.22 -10.12 16.02
CA THR A 4 20.30 -10.58 15.16
C THR A 4 20.91 -9.36 14.49
N ILE A 5 22.12 -9.03 14.90
CA ILE A 5 22.94 -7.97 14.29
C ILE A 5 23.97 -8.66 13.40
N ILE A 6 24.04 -8.25 12.14
CA ILE A 6 25.07 -8.68 11.20
C ILE A 6 25.93 -7.49 10.83
N ASN A 7 27.22 -7.71 10.61
CA ASN A 7 28.15 -6.66 10.18
C ASN A 7 28.06 -6.48 8.65
N SER A 8 28.64 -5.37 8.18
CA SER A 8 28.77 -5.12 6.74
C SER A 8 29.54 -6.27 6.06
N GLY A 9 28.97 -6.80 4.98
CA GLY A 9 29.53 -7.93 4.24
C GLY A 9 29.14 -9.32 4.76
N GLU A 10 28.49 -9.41 5.91
CA GLU A 10 27.96 -10.67 6.42
C GLU A 10 26.57 -10.98 5.84
N THR A 11 26.22 -12.26 5.82
CA THR A 11 24.90 -12.74 5.39
C THR A 11 24.26 -13.55 6.51
N PHE A 12 22.99 -13.29 6.77
CA PHE A 12 22.18 -14.07 7.70
C PHE A 12 20.93 -14.61 7.01
N GLN A 13 20.65 -15.89 7.22
CA GLN A 13 19.46 -16.53 6.65
C GLN A 13 18.36 -16.58 7.71
N TYR A 14 17.24 -15.93 7.42
CA TYR A 14 16.01 -16.06 8.19
C TYR A 14 15.19 -17.24 7.69
N ASN A 15 14.69 -18.05 8.64
CA ASN A 15 13.72 -19.10 8.36
C ASN A 15 12.40 -18.71 9.01
N LEU A 16 11.43 -18.32 8.20
CA LEU A 16 10.10 -17.94 8.66
C LEU A 16 9.13 -19.09 8.41
N ARG A 17 8.33 -19.40 9.41
CA ARG A 17 7.25 -20.37 9.30
C ARG A 17 5.93 -19.65 9.56
N PHE A 18 5.06 -19.61 8.57
CA PHE A 18 3.70 -19.09 8.72
C PHE A 18 2.82 -20.15 9.38
N PRO A 19 1.98 -19.78 10.35
CA PRO A 19 0.94 -20.65 10.88
C PRO A 19 0.01 -21.14 9.76
N LEU A 20 -0.61 -22.30 9.95
CA LEU A 20 -1.54 -22.85 8.95
C LEU A 20 -2.86 -22.08 8.90
N ASP A 21 -3.17 -21.37 9.96
CA ASP A 21 -4.35 -20.52 10.16
C ASP A 21 -4.06 -19.04 9.93
N GLU A 22 -2.88 -18.69 9.41
CA GLU A 22 -2.58 -17.30 9.03
C GLU A 22 -3.61 -16.78 8.04
N PRO A 23 -4.26 -15.63 8.29
CA PRO A 23 -5.22 -15.06 7.36
C PRO A 23 -4.60 -14.80 5.98
N PRO A 24 -5.34 -15.09 4.88
CA PRO A 24 -4.85 -14.79 3.56
C PRO A 24 -4.96 -13.30 3.27
N GLY A 25 -3.84 -12.69 2.87
CA GLY A 25 -3.77 -11.27 2.61
C GLY A 25 -2.36 -10.80 2.31
N ILE A 26 -2.17 -9.48 2.31
CA ILE A 26 -0.85 -8.90 2.12
C ILE A 26 -0.22 -8.51 3.46
N TYR A 27 1.03 -8.92 3.62
CA TYR A 27 1.93 -8.62 4.72
C TYR A 27 3.19 -7.97 4.16
N TRP A 28 4.08 -7.51 5.03
CA TRP A 28 5.35 -6.93 4.62
C TRP A 28 6.44 -7.17 5.65
N TYR A 29 7.67 -6.97 5.27
CA TYR A 29 8.83 -7.11 6.13
C TYR A 29 9.78 -5.94 5.96
N HIS A 30 10.50 -5.60 7.01
CA HIS A 30 11.52 -4.57 7.03
C HIS A 30 12.52 -4.78 8.19
N PRO A 31 13.72 -4.17 8.17
CA PRO A 31 14.61 -4.14 9.31
C PRO A 31 13.98 -3.39 10.49
N HIS A 32 14.15 -3.91 11.70
CA HIS A 32 13.59 -3.29 12.92
C HIS A 32 14.68 -3.01 13.96
N ALA A 33 15.82 -2.46 13.54
CA ALA A 33 16.88 -2.02 14.43
C ALA A 33 16.55 -0.63 14.98
N HIS A 34 16.41 -0.50 16.31
CA HIS A 34 16.06 0.77 16.97
C HIS A 34 17.06 1.86 16.60
N GLY A 35 16.55 3.02 16.19
CA GLY A 35 17.32 4.17 15.71
C GLY A 35 17.81 4.06 14.26
N LEU A 36 17.59 2.93 13.57
CA LEU A 36 17.99 2.74 12.17
C LEU A 36 16.84 2.35 11.24
N THR A 37 15.67 2.02 11.79
CA THR A 37 14.52 1.49 11.04
C THR A 37 14.03 2.49 10.00
N GLU A 38 13.85 3.77 10.39
CA GLU A 38 13.39 4.84 9.50
C GLU A 38 14.32 5.00 8.30
N ALA A 39 15.62 5.19 8.55
CA ALA A 39 16.61 5.33 7.48
C ALA A 39 16.69 4.10 6.56
N ALA A 40 16.51 2.90 7.12
CA ALA A 40 16.48 1.67 6.33
C ALA A 40 15.23 1.58 5.44
N LEU A 41 14.06 1.98 5.95
CA LEU A 41 12.81 2.04 5.17
C LEU A 41 12.92 3.06 4.03
N GLN A 42 13.37 4.27 4.33
CA GLN A 42 13.57 5.33 3.35
C GLN A 42 14.66 4.97 2.33
N GLY A 43 15.62 4.13 2.70
CA GLY A 43 16.57 3.49 1.79
C GLY A 43 15.99 2.33 0.98
N GLY A 44 14.70 2.00 1.16
CA GLY A 44 13.99 0.97 0.40
C GLY A 44 14.12 -0.45 0.96
N ALA A 45 14.65 -0.63 2.18
CA ALA A 45 14.83 -1.95 2.80
C ALA A 45 13.51 -2.52 3.32
N SER A 46 12.59 -2.83 2.42
CA SER A 46 11.31 -3.46 2.73
C SER A 46 10.78 -4.28 1.57
N GLY A 47 9.92 -5.25 1.84
CA GLY A 47 9.29 -6.06 0.80
C GLY A 47 7.92 -6.60 1.24
N ALA A 48 7.13 -7.03 0.28
CA ALA A 48 5.82 -7.62 0.51
C ALA A 48 5.89 -9.14 0.66
N ILE A 49 4.98 -9.67 1.46
CA ILE A 49 4.68 -11.10 1.58
C ILE A 49 3.20 -11.27 1.29
N VAL A 50 2.86 -12.22 0.43
CA VAL A 50 1.47 -12.55 0.11
C VAL A 50 1.17 -13.93 0.66
N VAL A 51 0.18 -14.01 1.55
CA VAL A 51 -0.43 -15.27 1.97
C VAL A 51 -1.63 -15.52 1.06
N ASP A 52 -1.56 -16.59 0.29
CA ASP A 52 -2.59 -16.94 -0.69
C ASP A 52 -3.86 -17.51 -0.04
N GLY A 53 -4.99 -17.42 -0.76
CA GLY A 53 -6.23 -18.03 -0.33
C GLY A 53 -7.38 -17.05 -0.09
N ILE A 54 -7.20 -15.76 -0.33
CA ILE A 54 -8.24 -14.73 -0.10
C ILE A 54 -9.52 -14.97 -0.92
N GLN A 55 -9.40 -15.64 -2.06
CA GLN A 55 -10.56 -16.04 -2.89
C GLN A 55 -11.51 -17.02 -2.20
N ARG A 56 -11.10 -17.64 -1.09
CA ARG A 56 -12.00 -18.49 -0.26
C ARG A 56 -13.01 -17.64 0.51
N PHE A 57 -12.67 -16.37 0.78
CA PHE A 57 -13.52 -15.39 1.46
C PHE A 57 -14.27 -14.53 0.45
N HIS A 58 -13.57 -14.11 -0.60
CA HIS A 58 -14.04 -13.21 -1.64
C HIS A 58 -13.81 -13.81 -3.02
N PRO A 59 -14.73 -14.67 -3.51
CA PRO A 59 -14.60 -15.29 -4.84
C PRO A 59 -14.48 -14.28 -5.99
N GLU A 60 -14.92 -13.04 -5.77
CA GLU A 60 -14.86 -11.94 -6.74
C GLU A 60 -13.45 -11.61 -7.21
N VAL A 61 -12.41 -11.96 -6.42
CA VAL A 61 -11.01 -11.76 -6.83
C VAL A 61 -10.47 -12.89 -7.71
N SER A 62 -11.23 -14.00 -7.83
CA SER A 62 -10.81 -15.16 -8.62
C SER A 62 -10.63 -14.77 -10.09
N GLY A 63 -9.47 -15.11 -10.65
CA GLY A 63 -9.14 -14.83 -12.05
C GLY A 63 -8.79 -13.37 -12.36
N LEU A 64 -8.89 -12.46 -11.41
CA LEU A 64 -8.41 -11.10 -11.60
C LEU A 64 -6.89 -11.07 -11.65
N ARG A 65 -6.34 -10.15 -12.44
CA ARG A 65 -4.91 -9.86 -12.39
C ARG A 65 -4.56 -9.24 -11.04
N HIS A 66 -3.59 -9.84 -10.34
CA HIS A 66 -3.08 -9.30 -9.08
C HIS A 66 -1.97 -8.31 -9.33
N ARG A 67 -1.98 -7.21 -8.56
CA ARG A 67 -0.91 -6.20 -8.57
C ARG A 67 -0.52 -5.88 -7.14
N VAL A 68 0.76 -6.05 -6.83
CA VAL A 68 1.35 -5.60 -5.55
C VAL A 68 1.93 -4.21 -5.74
N LEU A 69 1.48 -3.28 -4.93
CA LEU A 69 1.88 -1.87 -4.95
C LEU A 69 2.49 -1.52 -3.59
N MET A 70 3.77 -1.26 -3.57
CA MET A 70 4.47 -0.78 -2.38
C MET A 70 4.73 0.72 -2.52
N ILE A 71 4.14 1.50 -1.64
CA ILE A 71 4.33 2.95 -1.58
C ILE A 71 5.28 3.24 -0.43
N ARG A 72 6.30 4.04 -0.69
CA ARG A 72 7.34 4.41 0.28
C ARG A 72 7.59 5.89 0.24
N ASP A 73 7.88 6.47 1.40
CA ASP A 73 8.60 7.72 1.49
C ASP A 73 10.10 7.44 1.32
N GLN A 74 10.75 8.17 0.45
CA GLN A 74 12.16 7.99 0.15
C GLN A 74 12.85 9.35 0.00
N ASN A 75 14.08 9.45 0.47
CA ASN A 75 14.91 10.61 0.21
C ASN A 75 15.63 10.44 -1.13
N VAL A 76 14.93 10.71 -2.22
CA VAL A 76 15.46 10.56 -3.58
C VAL A 76 16.51 11.62 -3.88
N ALA A 77 16.35 12.83 -3.37
CA ALA A 77 17.27 13.94 -3.60
C ALA A 77 18.47 13.95 -2.63
N GLY A 78 18.50 13.07 -1.63
CA GLY A 78 19.58 12.97 -0.65
C GLY A 78 19.55 14.02 0.46
N ASN A 79 18.62 14.98 0.43
CA ASN A 79 18.48 16.01 1.46
C ASN A 79 17.03 16.22 1.84
N PRO A 80 16.63 15.96 3.10
CA PRO A 80 15.34 16.40 3.60
C PRO A 80 15.30 17.93 3.54
N THR A 81 14.17 18.48 3.10
CA THR A 81 14.01 19.93 3.04
C THR A 81 13.80 20.49 4.44
N PRO A 82 14.72 21.31 4.98
CA PRO A 82 14.51 21.89 6.30
C PRO A 82 13.32 22.85 6.31
N GLY A 83 12.52 22.80 7.36
CA GLY A 83 11.53 23.83 7.66
C GLY A 83 10.10 23.59 7.20
N GLY A 84 9.72 22.40 6.80
CA GLY A 84 8.31 21.96 6.70
C GLY A 84 7.45 22.61 5.62
N LYS A 85 8.01 23.36 4.70
CA LYS A 85 7.27 23.98 3.58
C LYS A 85 7.22 23.11 2.33
N ILE A 86 8.12 22.16 2.21
CA ILE A 86 8.24 21.20 1.10
C ILE A 86 8.23 19.82 1.73
N PRO A 87 7.67 18.78 1.10
CA PRO A 87 7.74 17.43 1.64
C PRO A 87 9.17 17.06 2.00
N SER A 88 9.39 16.59 3.22
CA SER A 88 10.71 16.13 3.66
C SER A 88 11.16 14.89 2.89
N TRP A 89 10.21 14.21 2.28
CA TRP A 89 10.40 12.94 1.59
C TRP A 89 9.60 12.91 0.30
N ASP A 90 10.19 12.32 -0.73
CA ASP A 90 9.49 11.99 -1.97
C ASP A 90 8.76 10.65 -1.81
N LEU A 91 7.64 10.49 -2.49
CA LEU A 91 6.99 9.19 -2.59
C LEU A 91 7.58 8.38 -3.73
N SER A 92 7.54 7.07 -3.59
CA SER A 92 7.81 6.14 -4.69
C SER A 92 6.76 5.04 -4.73
N LEU A 93 6.44 4.58 -5.94
CA LEU A 93 5.60 3.42 -6.19
C LEU A 93 6.44 2.32 -6.83
N ASN A 94 6.61 1.20 -6.13
CA ASN A 94 7.47 0.08 -6.57
C ASN A 94 8.86 0.56 -7.04
N PHE A 95 9.49 1.45 -6.26
CA PHE A 95 10.78 2.10 -6.57
C PHE A 95 10.79 3.09 -7.75
N VAL A 96 9.64 3.40 -8.34
CA VAL A 96 9.52 4.51 -9.28
C VAL A 96 9.31 5.78 -8.47
N PRO A 97 10.28 6.71 -8.44
CA PRO A 97 10.17 7.91 -7.64
C PRO A 97 9.19 8.91 -8.24
N ILE A 98 8.44 9.59 -7.37
CA ILE A 98 7.54 10.70 -7.69
C ILE A 98 8.12 11.92 -6.97
N ALA A 99 9.27 12.40 -7.50
CA ALA A 99 10.10 13.37 -6.80
C ALA A 99 9.60 14.80 -6.99
N TYR A 100 9.54 15.55 -5.89
CA TYR A 100 9.30 17.00 -5.92
C TYR A 100 10.48 17.73 -6.59
N PRO A 101 10.28 18.83 -7.32
CA PRO A 101 9.02 19.50 -7.64
C PRO A 101 8.36 19.01 -8.93
N ALA A 102 8.97 18.10 -9.67
CA ALA A 102 8.49 17.66 -10.97
C ALA A 102 7.30 16.70 -10.86
N GLU A 103 7.23 15.93 -9.77
CA GLU A 103 6.14 14.99 -9.44
C GLU A 103 5.69 14.13 -10.64
N ILE A 104 6.67 13.64 -11.43
CA ILE A 104 6.37 12.80 -12.59
C ILE A 104 5.73 11.50 -12.12
N PRO A 105 4.46 11.22 -12.51
CA PRO A 105 3.74 10.09 -11.97
C PRO A 105 4.27 8.75 -12.47
N ALA A 106 4.19 7.72 -11.62
CA ALA A 106 4.35 6.34 -12.04
C ALA A 106 3.16 5.91 -12.90
N ILE A 107 3.43 5.19 -14.00
CA ILE A 107 2.38 4.80 -14.94
C ILE A 107 1.93 3.36 -14.68
N LEU A 108 0.67 3.18 -14.30
CA LEU A 108 0.00 1.89 -14.19
C LEU A 108 -0.84 1.63 -15.44
N ARG A 109 -0.54 0.56 -16.18
CA ARG A 109 -1.25 0.23 -17.41
C ARG A 109 -2.32 -0.83 -17.15
N MET A 110 -3.56 -0.51 -17.54
CA MET A 110 -4.72 -1.42 -17.51
C MET A 110 -5.40 -1.40 -18.89
N ARG A 111 -6.11 -2.48 -19.23
CA ARG A 111 -6.97 -2.49 -20.41
C ARG A 111 -8.34 -1.95 -20.02
N SER A 112 -8.93 -1.13 -20.86
CA SER A 112 -10.30 -0.63 -20.65
C SER A 112 -11.28 -1.79 -20.49
N GLY A 113 -12.13 -1.70 -19.45
CA GLY A 113 -13.09 -2.74 -19.07
C GLY A 113 -12.56 -3.85 -18.17
N ASP A 114 -11.24 -3.95 -17.98
CA ASP A 114 -10.67 -4.91 -17.03
C ASP A 114 -10.92 -4.50 -15.59
N LYS A 115 -10.88 -5.50 -14.71
CA LYS A 115 -10.73 -5.30 -13.27
C LYS A 115 -9.43 -5.93 -12.81
N GLU A 116 -8.78 -5.30 -11.84
CA GLU A 116 -7.58 -5.84 -11.20
C GLU A 116 -7.78 -5.91 -9.69
N PHE A 117 -7.11 -6.84 -9.05
CA PHE A 117 -7.01 -6.94 -7.61
C PHE A 117 -5.69 -6.32 -7.15
N TRP A 118 -5.77 -5.17 -6.50
CA TRP A 118 -4.62 -4.44 -6.01
C TRP A 118 -4.38 -4.72 -4.54
N ARG A 119 -3.15 -5.02 -4.21
CA ARG A 119 -2.64 -5.25 -2.87
C ARG A 119 -1.64 -4.15 -2.55
N VAL A 120 -2.03 -3.21 -1.71
CA VAL A 120 -1.26 -2.01 -1.42
C VAL A 120 -0.67 -2.08 -0.03
N VAL A 121 0.63 -1.79 0.06
CA VAL A 121 1.37 -1.64 1.31
C VAL A 121 1.83 -0.20 1.43
N ASN A 122 1.46 0.46 2.52
CA ASN A 122 2.11 1.69 2.93
C ASN A 122 3.39 1.34 3.70
N ALA A 123 4.49 1.22 2.98
CA ALA A 123 5.81 0.92 3.53
C ALA A 123 6.60 2.20 3.85
N SER A 124 5.90 3.30 4.10
CA SER A 124 6.49 4.57 4.53
C SER A 124 6.82 4.54 6.01
N ALA A 125 7.86 5.29 6.41
CA ALA A 125 8.18 5.51 7.81
C ALA A 125 7.22 6.54 8.43
N ASP A 126 6.91 7.63 7.71
CA ASP A 126 6.21 8.80 8.25
C ASP A 126 4.95 9.20 7.51
N SER A 127 4.74 8.71 6.27
CA SER A 127 3.67 9.20 5.40
C SER A 127 2.36 8.44 5.60
N LEU A 128 1.27 9.18 5.90
CA LEU A 128 -0.10 8.69 5.82
C LEU A 128 -0.58 8.77 4.38
N LEU A 129 -1.28 7.74 3.90
CA LEU A 129 -1.82 7.70 2.56
C LEU A 129 -3.36 7.64 2.62
N ASP A 130 -4.03 8.56 1.94
CA ASP A 130 -5.48 8.50 1.72
C ASP A 130 -5.73 8.31 0.21
N LEU A 131 -5.67 7.06 -0.23
CA LEU A 131 -5.62 6.68 -1.63
C LEU A 131 -6.97 6.81 -2.31
N GLN A 132 -6.97 7.30 -3.54
CA GLN A 132 -8.16 7.49 -4.36
C GLN A 132 -7.88 7.19 -5.83
N ILE A 133 -8.84 6.57 -6.50
CA ILE A 133 -8.89 6.45 -7.97
C ILE A 133 -9.79 7.55 -8.49
N VAL A 134 -9.32 8.32 -9.46
CA VAL A 134 -10.06 9.44 -10.01
C VAL A 134 -10.07 9.36 -11.54
N PHE A 135 -11.25 9.50 -12.16
CA PHE A 135 -11.43 9.57 -13.61
C PHE A 135 -12.01 10.93 -13.99
N ASP A 136 -11.26 11.69 -14.79
CA ASP A 136 -11.65 13.05 -15.22
C ASP A 136 -12.13 13.93 -14.04
N GLY A 137 -11.43 13.85 -12.90
CA GLY A 137 -11.76 14.58 -11.68
C GLY A 137 -12.84 13.95 -10.79
N VAL A 138 -13.44 12.81 -11.18
CA VAL A 138 -14.49 12.13 -10.43
C VAL A 138 -13.94 10.94 -9.67
N PRO A 139 -14.06 10.89 -8.31
CA PRO A 139 -13.67 9.74 -7.51
C PRO A 139 -14.43 8.48 -7.88
N GLN A 140 -13.70 7.38 -7.99
CA GLN A 140 -14.25 6.07 -8.34
C GLN A 140 -14.40 5.19 -7.10
N VAL A 141 -15.41 4.33 -7.12
CA VAL A 141 -15.62 3.34 -6.07
C VAL A 141 -14.63 2.19 -6.27
N VAL A 142 -13.89 1.87 -5.22
CA VAL A 142 -13.13 0.63 -5.08
C VAL A 142 -13.86 -0.32 -4.13
N LYS A 143 -13.67 -1.63 -4.31
CA LYS A 143 -14.25 -2.65 -3.44
C LYS A 143 -13.15 -3.20 -2.53
N ILE A 144 -13.20 -2.87 -1.26
CA ILE A 144 -12.22 -3.32 -0.27
C ILE A 144 -12.46 -4.81 0.01
N VAL A 145 -11.38 -5.57 -0.10
CA VAL A 145 -11.32 -7.03 0.02
C VAL A 145 -10.65 -7.45 1.32
N GLY A 146 -9.61 -6.71 1.73
CA GLY A 146 -8.85 -6.99 2.94
C GLY A 146 -8.20 -5.73 3.50
N LEU A 147 -8.00 -5.71 4.81
CA LEU A 147 -7.29 -4.66 5.54
C LEU A 147 -6.31 -5.33 6.51
N ASP A 148 -5.08 -4.84 6.52
CA ASP A 148 -4.00 -5.30 7.41
C ASP A 148 -3.77 -6.83 7.43
N GLY A 149 -3.94 -7.46 6.25
CA GLY A 149 -3.75 -8.90 6.09
C GLY A 149 -4.97 -9.74 6.45
N VAL A 150 -6.11 -9.11 6.78
CA VAL A 150 -7.34 -9.81 7.14
C VAL A 150 -8.43 -9.52 6.11
N PRO A 151 -9.09 -10.57 5.54
CA PRO A 151 -10.24 -10.37 4.65
C PRO A 151 -11.37 -9.64 5.39
N VAL A 152 -11.96 -8.63 4.73
CA VAL A 152 -13.11 -7.91 5.32
C VAL A 152 -14.30 -8.86 5.49
N ASP A 153 -15.19 -8.53 6.45
CA ASP A 153 -16.35 -9.36 6.81
C ASP A 153 -15.98 -10.82 7.21
N SER A 154 -14.72 -11.02 7.62
CA SER A 154 -14.27 -12.26 8.27
C SER A 154 -14.08 -12.04 9.76
N GLN A 155 -14.16 -13.11 10.55
CA GLN A 155 -13.79 -13.06 11.95
C GLN A 155 -12.36 -13.60 12.10
N ASP A 156 -11.41 -12.72 12.39
CA ASP A 156 -9.98 -13.06 12.54
C ASP A 156 -9.41 -13.92 11.41
N GLY A 157 -9.83 -13.64 10.16
CA GLY A 157 -9.43 -14.42 9.00
C GLY A 157 -10.07 -15.82 8.94
N GLN A 158 -11.11 -16.08 9.74
CA GLN A 158 -11.90 -17.30 9.70
C GLN A 158 -13.24 -17.07 8.99
N ILE A 159 -13.69 -18.04 8.22
CA ILE A 159 -15.02 -17.98 7.61
C ILE A 159 -16.05 -18.16 8.73
N SER A 160 -16.87 -17.13 8.95
CA SER A 160 -17.94 -17.23 9.94
C SER A 160 -18.94 -18.33 9.56
N ASN A 161 -19.25 -19.18 10.52
CA ASN A 161 -20.15 -20.31 10.33
C ASN A 161 -21.52 -19.85 9.78
N GLY A 162 -21.81 -20.19 8.53
CA GLY A 162 -23.13 -20.07 7.94
C GLY A 162 -23.31 -19.06 6.80
N SER A 163 -22.32 -18.23 6.48
CA SER A 163 -22.37 -17.38 5.29
C SER A 163 -21.29 -17.79 4.31
N SER A 164 -21.67 -18.18 3.11
CA SER A 164 -20.73 -18.56 2.04
C SER A 164 -20.16 -17.37 1.26
N THR A 165 -20.54 -16.13 1.63
CA THR A 165 -20.08 -14.92 0.94
C THR A 165 -19.90 -13.79 1.95
N SER A 166 -18.63 -13.43 2.16
CA SER A 166 -18.29 -12.21 2.87
C SER A 166 -18.59 -10.99 1.99
N LYS A 167 -19.09 -9.92 2.58
CA LYS A 167 -19.47 -8.71 1.84
C LYS A 167 -18.29 -7.78 1.66
N LEU A 168 -17.98 -7.41 0.42
CA LEU A 168 -17.02 -6.37 0.11
C LEU A 168 -17.50 -4.99 0.57
N LEU A 169 -16.58 -4.13 0.96
CA LEU A 169 -16.89 -2.75 1.38
C LEU A 169 -16.63 -1.79 0.21
N ASP A 170 -17.64 -1.03 -0.17
CA ASP A 170 -17.52 0.00 -1.18
C ASP A 170 -16.97 1.29 -0.55
N SER A 171 -15.92 1.86 -1.15
CA SER A 171 -15.36 3.14 -0.72
C SER A 171 -14.83 3.94 -1.91
N THR A 172 -14.86 5.26 -1.80
CA THR A 172 -14.27 6.17 -2.79
C THR A 172 -12.85 6.58 -2.43
N HIS A 173 -12.34 6.17 -1.28
CA HIS A 173 -10.96 6.38 -0.84
C HIS A 173 -10.57 5.34 0.20
N VAL A 174 -9.26 5.15 0.41
CA VAL A 174 -8.73 4.19 1.38
C VAL A 174 -7.62 4.86 2.18
N LEU A 175 -7.90 5.14 3.46
CA LEU A 175 -6.91 5.69 4.37
C LEU A 175 -6.02 4.56 4.90
N ILE A 176 -4.72 4.64 4.62
CA ILE A 176 -3.73 3.65 5.02
C ILE A 176 -2.66 4.34 5.87
N PRO A 177 -2.60 4.09 7.18
CA PRO A 177 -1.53 4.59 8.03
C PRO A 177 -0.18 3.98 7.65
N THR A 178 0.89 4.50 8.20
CA THR A 178 2.23 3.87 8.09
C THR A 178 2.16 2.43 8.55
N ALA A 179 2.85 1.53 7.85
CA ALA A 179 2.79 0.08 8.04
C ALA A 179 1.44 -0.58 7.70
N GLY A 180 0.40 0.19 7.38
CA GLY A 180 -0.91 -0.31 6.99
C GLY A 180 -0.93 -0.97 5.62
N ARG A 181 -1.89 -1.87 5.40
CA ARG A 181 -2.10 -2.56 4.11
C ARG A 181 -3.57 -2.54 3.77
N ALA A 182 -3.85 -2.43 2.47
CA ALA A 182 -5.20 -2.55 1.96
C ALA A 182 -5.22 -3.34 0.66
N GLU A 183 -6.25 -4.15 0.49
CA GLU A 183 -6.47 -4.95 -0.69
C GLU A 183 -7.85 -4.61 -1.26
N PHE A 184 -7.91 -4.28 -2.54
CA PHE A 184 -9.16 -3.83 -3.14
C PHE A 184 -9.22 -4.12 -4.64
N ILE A 185 -10.43 -4.24 -5.16
CA ILE A 185 -10.69 -4.39 -6.59
C ILE A 185 -10.84 -3.00 -7.22
N VAL A 186 -10.12 -2.79 -8.31
CA VAL A 186 -10.14 -1.57 -9.13
C VAL A 186 -10.70 -1.89 -10.50
N SER A 187 -11.56 -1.02 -11.02
CA SER A 187 -11.98 -1.07 -12.41
C SER A 187 -11.10 -0.16 -13.26
N ALA A 188 -10.70 -0.65 -14.43
CA ALA A 188 -9.96 0.15 -15.39
C ALA A 188 -10.82 1.30 -15.93
N PRO A 189 -10.19 2.43 -16.30
CA PRO A 189 -10.92 3.53 -16.92
C PRO A 189 -11.56 3.09 -18.24
N PRO A 190 -12.83 3.46 -18.49
CA PRO A 190 -13.44 3.33 -19.81
C PRO A 190 -12.66 4.12 -20.87
N ALA A 191 -12.77 3.71 -22.13
CA ALA A 191 -12.05 4.37 -23.23
C ALA A 191 -12.42 5.86 -23.42
N SER A 192 -13.53 6.31 -22.85
CA SER A 192 -13.96 7.72 -22.88
C SER A 192 -13.23 8.62 -21.87
N VAL A 193 -12.61 8.04 -20.85
CA VAL A 193 -11.85 8.78 -19.83
C VAL A 193 -10.57 9.31 -20.42
N LYS A 194 -10.31 10.60 -20.21
CA LYS A 194 -9.12 11.29 -20.73
C LYS A 194 -7.96 11.23 -19.74
N VAL A 195 -8.27 11.39 -18.46
CA VAL A 195 -7.30 11.40 -17.37
C VAL A 195 -7.76 10.42 -16.29
N ALA A 196 -6.93 9.44 -15.98
CA ALA A 196 -7.16 8.50 -14.89
C ALA A 196 -5.97 8.56 -13.93
N GLU A 197 -6.26 8.79 -12.66
CA GLU A 197 -5.24 9.02 -11.64
C GLU A 197 -5.42 8.07 -10.46
N PHE A 198 -4.30 7.61 -9.92
CA PHE A 198 -4.21 6.98 -8.61
C PHE A 198 -3.40 7.92 -7.73
N LEU A 199 -4.05 8.59 -6.82
CA LEU A 199 -3.47 9.66 -6.02
C LEU A 199 -3.67 9.41 -4.51
N THR A 200 -2.90 10.13 -3.70
CA THR A 200 -3.16 10.25 -2.27
C THR A 200 -3.73 11.64 -1.98
N ARG A 201 -4.83 11.67 -1.25
CA ARG A 201 -5.45 12.92 -0.79
C ARG A 201 -4.66 13.49 0.37
N ARG A 202 -4.77 14.79 0.58
CA ARG A 202 -4.22 15.44 1.76
C ARG A 202 -4.90 14.94 3.03
N VAL A 203 -4.10 14.50 3.99
CA VAL A 203 -4.55 14.12 5.33
C VAL A 203 -4.24 15.23 6.31
N ASN A 204 -5.25 15.71 7.04
CA ASN A 204 -5.07 16.67 8.10
C ASN A 204 -5.02 15.93 9.44
N THR A 205 -3.85 15.87 10.06
CA THR A 205 -3.63 15.19 11.34
C THR A 205 -3.69 16.11 12.56
N GLY A 206 -4.14 17.35 12.39
CA GLY A 206 -4.31 18.32 13.47
C GLY A 206 -3.32 19.49 13.43
N PRO A 207 -3.24 20.32 14.48
CA PRO A 207 -2.51 21.58 14.47
C PRO A 207 -0.99 21.46 14.34
N THR A 208 -0.43 20.28 14.54
CA THR A 208 1.01 19.98 14.36
C THR A 208 1.29 19.14 13.10
N ALA A 209 0.30 18.98 12.24
CA ALA A 209 0.41 18.13 11.06
C ALA A 209 1.52 18.62 10.11
N ILE A 210 2.47 17.75 9.83
CA ILE A 210 3.29 17.84 8.64
C ILE A 210 2.33 17.63 7.46
N THR A 211 2.18 18.66 6.65
CA THR A 211 1.29 18.61 5.48
C THR A 211 1.97 17.75 4.43
N THR A 212 1.56 16.49 4.28
CA THR A 212 1.91 15.73 3.10
C THR A 212 1.16 16.36 1.92
N CYS A 213 1.87 17.00 1.01
CA CYS A 213 1.28 17.45 -0.25
C CYS A 213 0.89 16.22 -1.05
N GLY A 214 -0.39 16.09 -1.38
CA GLY A 214 -0.83 15.14 -2.38
C GLY A 214 -0.24 15.58 -3.72
N ALA A 215 0.45 14.67 -4.39
CA ALA A 215 0.72 14.82 -5.81
C ALA A 215 -0.62 14.73 -6.53
N SER A 216 -0.98 15.77 -7.24
CA SER A 216 -2.12 15.79 -8.18
C SER A 216 -1.71 15.21 -9.52
#